data_00c83b85d256a8475fa1a319009c4bc0
#
_entry.id   00c83b85d256a8475fa1a319009c4bc0
#
_cell.length_a   1.000
_cell.length_b   1.000
_cell.length_c   1.000
_cell.angle_alpha   90.00
_cell.angle_beta   90.00
_cell.angle_gamma   90.00
#
_symmetry.space_group_name_H-M   'P 1'
#
loop_
_entity.id
_entity.type
_entity.pdbx_description
1 polymer ?
#
loop_
_entity_poly.entity_id
_entity_poly.type
_entity_poly.pdbx_seq_one_letter_code
_entity_poly.pdbx_strand_id
1 'polypeptide(L)'
;MSAEISPLLVRTPAAARPLWLRLRRSSPFTLTVLMCCLALLWISPFIWMLATSFSATTFGDDMASLLPRLPLTLDNFRDAWNSADWLSLYANTLIFTFGTFFVQLLTITTAGYVFACHEFRGKQTLFLLFLVQLMIMPVVMMVPNMLTLKTFGLLNTLTGVMMPYFTSAFGVFLMRQAFLAIPKELEEAALMEGCRWWQVLFRVLLPMSWPSVLAFATVSITYHWNEYLWPLMMLNDPDKQVLTVGLVSFAMGAESGGQWGTIGAGTLMVCLPLMLAFILFQNQFLRSFGFSGIK
;
A
#
# COMPACT_ATOMS: atom_id res chain seq x y z
N MET A 1 30.33 73.97 19.17
CA MET A 1 31.30 73.13 18.42
C MET A 1 30.80 71.73 18.49
N SER A 2 29.87 71.37 17.59
CA SER A 2 29.11 70.11 17.55
C SER A 2 29.74 69.28 16.44
N ALA A 3 30.37 68.14 16.78
CA ALA A 3 30.92 67.22 15.83
C ALA A 3 29.82 66.23 15.38
N GLU A 4 29.43 66.30 14.12
CA GLU A 4 28.57 65.30 13.47
C GLU A 4 29.35 64.00 13.24
N ILE A 5 28.85 62.92 13.85
CA ILE A 5 29.33 61.53 13.61
C ILE A 5 28.47 60.99 12.49
N SER A 6 29.00 60.85 11.30
CA SER A 6 28.33 60.19 10.18
C SER A 6 28.37 58.65 10.39
N PRO A 7 27.24 57.93 10.22
CA PRO A 7 27.22 56.49 10.37
C PRO A 7 27.85 55.81 9.14
N LEU A 8 28.91 55.05 9.39
CA LEU A 8 29.52 54.13 8.41
C LEU A 8 28.49 53.04 8.02
N LEU A 9 27.96 53.15 6.81
CA LEU A 9 27.13 52.12 6.20
C LEU A 9 27.98 50.85 5.96
N VAL A 10 27.84 49.89 6.87
CA VAL A 10 28.36 48.54 6.67
C VAL A 10 27.57 47.90 5.56
N ARG A 11 28.11 47.82 4.34
CA ARG A 11 27.61 47.04 3.25
C ARG A 11 27.70 45.55 3.61
N THR A 12 26.58 45.00 4.03
CA THR A 12 26.42 43.51 4.11
C THR A 12 26.61 42.92 2.72
N PRO A 13 27.48 41.89 2.53
CA PRO A 13 27.60 41.23 1.25
C PRO A 13 26.26 40.61 0.87
N ALA A 14 25.79 40.87 -0.37
CA ALA A 14 24.54 40.29 -0.91
C ALA A 14 24.60 38.77 -0.76
N ALA A 15 23.79 38.23 0.15
CA ALA A 15 23.67 36.79 0.36
C ALA A 15 23.38 36.13 -0.98
N ALA A 16 24.24 35.21 -1.40
CA ALA A 16 24.04 34.44 -2.62
C ALA A 16 22.67 33.77 -2.56
N ARG A 17 21.78 34.15 -3.46
CA ARG A 17 20.43 33.60 -3.52
C ARG A 17 20.51 32.07 -3.68
N PRO A 18 19.86 31.28 -2.82
CA PRO A 18 19.96 29.84 -2.87
C PRO A 18 19.48 29.30 -4.22
N LEU A 19 20.11 28.23 -4.68
CA LEU A 19 19.90 27.61 -6.02
C LEU A 19 18.42 27.33 -6.35
N TRP A 20 17.58 27.02 -5.36
CA TRP A 20 16.15 26.78 -5.54
C TRP A 20 15.35 28.03 -6.00
N LEU A 21 15.86 29.26 -5.68
CA LEU A 21 15.26 30.49 -6.20
C LEU A 21 15.62 30.76 -7.68
N ARG A 22 16.67 30.13 -8.21
CA ARG A 22 17.01 30.19 -9.63
C ARG A 22 16.13 29.26 -10.47
N LEU A 23 15.71 28.12 -9.90
CA LEU A 23 14.77 27.18 -10.54
C LEU A 23 13.35 27.77 -10.72
N ARG A 24 12.99 28.74 -9.89
CA ARG A 24 11.69 29.46 -10.02
C ARG A 24 11.63 30.38 -11.26
N ARG A 25 12.74 30.56 -11.98
CA ARG A 25 12.84 31.39 -13.19
C ARG A 25 12.86 30.59 -14.49
N SER A 26 12.85 29.23 -14.42
CA SER A 26 12.53 28.43 -15.58
C SER A 26 11.06 28.69 -15.94
N SER A 27 10.81 28.99 -17.22
CA SER A 27 9.44 29.29 -17.67
C SER A 27 8.53 28.12 -17.26
N PRO A 28 7.28 28.35 -16.85
CA PRO A 28 6.35 27.28 -16.47
C PRO A 28 6.26 26.21 -17.59
N PHE A 29 6.52 26.60 -18.82
CA PHE A 29 6.56 25.72 -19.98
C PHE A 29 7.70 24.69 -19.91
N THR A 30 8.93 25.09 -19.57
CA THR A 30 10.07 24.15 -19.47
C THR A 30 9.90 23.15 -18.35
N LEU A 31 9.33 23.56 -17.21
CA LEU A 31 8.99 22.65 -16.12
C LEU A 31 7.89 21.66 -16.54
N THR A 32 6.86 22.14 -17.22
CA THR A 32 5.78 21.28 -17.72
C THR A 32 6.31 20.25 -18.71
N VAL A 33 7.12 20.65 -19.68
CA VAL A 33 7.74 19.72 -20.64
C VAL A 33 8.60 18.69 -19.93
N LEU A 34 9.44 19.10 -18.96
CA LEU A 34 10.25 18.17 -18.19
C LEU A 34 9.39 17.15 -17.42
N MET A 35 8.33 17.61 -16.76
CA MET A 35 7.39 16.72 -16.05
C MET A 35 6.67 15.77 -17.01
N CYS A 36 6.26 16.23 -18.18
CA CYS A 36 5.66 15.36 -19.21
C CYS A 36 6.66 14.31 -19.73
N CYS A 37 7.91 14.68 -19.98
CA CYS A 37 8.95 13.73 -20.39
C CYS A 37 9.22 12.69 -19.31
N LEU A 38 9.32 13.11 -18.04
CA LEU A 38 9.47 12.19 -16.93
C LEU A 38 8.26 11.25 -16.78
N ALA A 39 7.05 11.78 -16.91
CA ALA A 39 5.84 10.97 -16.86
C ALA A 39 5.79 9.93 -18.00
N LEU A 40 6.14 10.32 -19.22
CA LEU A 40 6.23 9.41 -20.36
C LEU A 40 7.30 8.33 -20.14
N LEU A 41 8.45 8.69 -19.58
CA LEU A 41 9.50 7.74 -19.25
C LEU A 41 9.01 6.71 -18.21
N TRP A 42 8.27 7.17 -17.17
CA TRP A 42 7.72 6.28 -16.14
C TRP A 42 6.58 5.39 -16.65
N ILE A 43 5.80 5.86 -17.60
CA ILE A 43 4.68 5.11 -18.19
C ILE A 43 5.16 4.16 -19.29
N SER A 44 6.33 4.42 -19.91
CA SER A 44 6.82 3.64 -21.06
C SER A 44 6.87 2.12 -20.87
N PRO A 45 7.32 1.54 -19.72
CA PRO A 45 7.32 0.10 -19.53
C PRO A 45 5.89 -0.48 -19.47
N PHE A 46 4.92 0.27 -18.96
CA PHE A 46 3.53 -0.18 -18.93
C PHE A 46 2.90 -0.14 -20.31
N ILE A 47 3.20 0.89 -21.12
CA ILE A 47 2.76 0.97 -22.51
C ILE A 47 3.37 -0.17 -23.32
N TRP A 48 4.66 -0.45 -23.12
CA TRP A 48 5.33 -1.56 -23.77
C TRP A 48 4.70 -2.91 -23.38
N MET A 49 4.49 -3.17 -22.10
CA MET A 49 3.84 -4.36 -21.59
C MET A 49 2.42 -4.53 -22.18
N LEU A 50 1.65 -3.43 -22.24
CA LEU A 50 0.32 -3.42 -22.85
C LEU A 50 0.40 -3.76 -24.34
N ALA A 51 1.31 -3.13 -25.07
CA ALA A 51 1.47 -3.34 -26.51
C ALA A 51 1.92 -4.76 -26.84
N THR A 52 2.87 -5.34 -26.08
CA THR A 52 3.34 -6.71 -26.27
C THR A 52 2.30 -7.75 -25.91
N SER A 53 1.46 -7.51 -24.89
CA SER A 53 0.40 -8.45 -24.51
C SER A 53 -0.68 -8.64 -25.59
N PHE A 54 -0.89 -7.63 -26.46
CA PHE A 54 -1.80 -7.72 -27.62
C PHE A 54 -1.08 -8.11 -28.91
N SER A 55 0.22 -8.25 -28.92
CA SER A 55 1.02 -8.60 -30.09
C SER A 55 0.98 -10.10 -30.38
N ALA A 56 1.05 -10.50 -31.65
CA ALA A 56 1.23 -11.89 -32.01
C ALA A 56 2.53 -12.44 -31.39
N THR A 57 2.42 -13.57 -30.67
CA THR A 57 3.56 -14.22 -29.98
C THR A 57 4.59 -14.63 -31.00
N THR A 58 5.77 -14.06 -30.95
CA THR A 58 6.94 -14.57 -31.70
C THR A 58 7.91 -15.16 -30.71
N PHE A 59 8.15 -16.45 -30.85
CA PHE A 59 9.26 -17.14 -30.17
C PHE A 59 10.57 -16.60 -30.75
N GLY A 60 11.46 -16.09 -29.92
CA GLY A 60 12.78 -15.69 -30.35
C GLY A 60 13.54 -14.89 -29.30
N ASP A 61 14.82 -15.18 -29.17
CA ASP A 61 15.77 -14.46 -28.30
C ASP A 61 16.23 -13.12 -28.89
N ASP A 62 15.72 -12.73 -30.06
CA ASP A 62 16.11 -11.51 -30.74
C ASP A 62 15.45 -10.26 -30.12
N MET A 63 16.22 -9.17 -30.04
CA MET A 63 15.74 -7.82 -29.64
C MET A 63 14.50 -7.38 -30.45
N ALA A 64 14.31 -7.90 -31.66
CA ALA A 64 13.14 -7.63 -32.49
C ALA A 64 11.85 -8.27 -31.95
N SER A 65 11.94 -9.32 -31.15
CA SER A 65 10.79 -9.95 -30.50
C SER A 65 10.21 -9.13 -29.32
N LEU A 66 10.97 -8.15 -28.83
CA LEU A 66 10.56 -7.22 -27.81
C LEU A 66 9.68 -6.07 -28.35
N LEU A 67 9.61 -5.91 -29.66
CA LEU A 67 8.79 -4.86 -30.27
C LEU A 67 7.39 -5.40 -30.60
N PRO A 68 6.32 -4.64 -30.29
CA PRO A 68 4.96 -5.05 -30.62
C PRO A 68 4.79 -5.20 -32.13
N ARG A 69 4.19 -6.31 -32.58
CA ARG A 69 3.96 -6.63 -33.98
C ARG A 69 2.47 -6.69 -34.28
N LEU A 70 2.10 -6.24 -35.46
CA LEU A 70 0.75 -6.43 -36.02
C LEU A 70 0.64 -7.80 -36.71
N PRO A 71 -0.50 -8.48 -36.67
CA PRO A 71 -1.80 -8.02 -36.17
C PRO A 71 -1.93 -8.15 -34.64
N LEU A 72 -2.81 -7.31 -34.04
CA LEU A 72 -3.17 -7.44 -32.63
C LEU A 72 -4.02 -8.68 -32.42
N THR A 73 -3.66 -9.49 -31.42
CA THR A 73 -4.36 -10.73 -31.06
C THR A 73 -4.70 -10.75 -29.57
N LEU A 74 -5.65 -11.60 -29.19
CA LEU A 74 -5.96 -11.92 -27.79
C LEU A 74 -5.39 -13.28 -27.36
N ASP A 75 -4.58 -13.91 -28.21
CA ASP A 75 -4.07 -15.25 -27.96
C ASP A 75 -3.21 -15.29 -26.69
N ASN A 76 -2.37 -14.28 -26.45
CA ASN A 76 -1.57 -14.19 -25.23
C ASN A 76 -2.42 -14.20 -23.95
N PHE A 77 -3.59 -13.54 -23.98
CA PHE A 77 -4.52 -13.55 -22.84
C PHE A 77 -5.18 -14.90 -22.65
N ARG A 78 -5.51 -15.59 -23.74
CA ARG A 78 -6.07 -16.92 -23.71
C ARG A 78 -5.06 -17.94 -23.22
N ASP A 79 -3.82 -17.86 -23.69
CA ASP A 79 -2.73 -18.74 -23.28
C ASP A 79 -2.38 -18.50 -21.81
N ALA A 80 -2.27 -17.24 -21.39
CA ALA A 80 -2.07 -16.89 -19.98
C ALA A 80 -3.21 -17.45 -19.11
N TRP A 81 -4.48 -17.28 -19.51
CA TRP A 81 -5.62 -17.79 -18.76
C TRP A 81 -5.60 -19.30 -18.59
N ASN A 82 -5.25 -20.03 -19.64
CA ASN A 82 -5.22 -21.51 -19.64
C ASN A 82 -3.97 -22.08 -18.94
N SER A 83 -2.95 -21.27 -18.69
CA SER A 83 -1.66 -21.74 -18.13
C SER A 83 -1.65 -21.82 -16.59
N ALA A 84 -2.62 -21.24 -15.91
CA ALA A 84 -2.71 -21.26 -14.45
C ALA A 84 -4.18 -21.25 -13.99
N ASP A 85 -4.44 -21.75 -12.79
CA ASP A 85 -5.75 -21.63 -12.15
C ASP A 85 -5.92 -20.25 -11.49
N TRP A 86 -6.14 -19.25 -12.34
CA TRP A 86 -6.29 -17.87 -11.88
C TRP A 86 -7.44 -17.68 -10.90
N LEU A 87 -8.52 -18.48 -11.03
CA LEU A 87 -9.69 -18.32 -10.18
C LEU A 87 -9.36 -18.66 -8.72
N SER A 88 -8.65 -19.77 -8.48
CA SER A 88 -8.16 -20.15 -7.16
C SER A 88 -7.15 -19.15 -6.61
N LEU A 89 -6.22 -18.66 -7.44
CA LEU A 89 -5.24 -17.65 -7.07
C LEU A 89 -5.90 -16.33 -6.64
N TYR A 90 -6.92 -15.87 -7.39
CA TYR A 90 -7.72 -14.69 -7.02
C TYR A 90 -8.50 -14.90 -5.73
N ALA A 91 -9.19 -16.04 -5.59
CA ALA A 91 -9.97 -16.36 -4.40
C ALA A 91 -9.07 -16.36 -3.14
N ASN A 92 -7.92 -17.02 -3.22
CA ASN A 92 -6.95 -17.07 -2.12
C ASN A 92 -6.41 -15.68 -1.76
N THR A 93 -6.11 -14.84 -2.76
CA THR A 93 -5.64 -13.48 -2.55
C THR A 93 -6.72 -12.59 -1.92
N LEU A 94 -7.95 -12.72 -2.38
CA LEU A 94 -9.08 -12.00 -1.79
C LEU A 94 -9.31 -12.42 -0.33
N ILE A 95 -9.30 -13.73 -0.04
CA ILE A 95 -9.41 -14.24 1.32
C ILE A 95 -8.25 -13.74 2.19
N PHE A 96 -7.01 -13.83 1.69
CA PHE A 96 -5.84 -13.36 2.41
C PHE A 96 -5.92 -11.86 2.69
N THR A 97 -6.16 -11.05 1.67
CA THR A 97 -6.15 -9.59 1.76
C THR A 97 -7.31 -9.06 2.60
N PHE A 98 -8.55 -9.41 2.24
CA PHE A 98 -9.73 -8.88 2.93
C PHE A 98 -9.97 -9.57 4.27
N GLY A 99 -9.69 -10.86 4.38
CA GLY A 99 -9.77 -11.58 5.65
C GLY A 99 -8.81 -10.98 6.68
N THR A 100 -7.56 -10.74 6.30
CA THR A 100 -6.58 -10.04 7.16
C THR A 100 -7.06 -8.65 7.51
N PHE A 101 -7.52 -7.86 6.53
CA PHE A 101 -8.00 -6.50 6.75
C PHE A 101 -9.18 -6.44 7.74
N PHE A 102 -10.17 -7.32 7.63
CA PHE A 102 -11.32 -7.31 8.55
C PHE A 102 -10.91 -7.67 9.99
N VAL A 103 -10.02 -8.64 10.17
CA VAL A 103 -9.49 -8.96 11.50
C VAL A 103 -8.66 -7.81 12.04
N GLN A 104 -7.80 -7.20 11.20
CA GLN A 104 -7.05 -6.01 11.55
C GLN A 104 -7.98 -4.86 11.96
N LEU A 105 -9.02 -4.58 11.19
CA LEU A 105 -9.95 -3.50 11.50
C LEU A 105 -10.55 -3.67 12.91
N LEU A 106 -10.94 -4.88 13.28
CA LEU A 106 -11.45 -5.19 14.60
C LEU A 106 -10.37 -4.97 15.68
N THR A 107 -9.19 -5.50 15.49
CA THR A 107 -8.09 -5.42 16.48
C THR A 107 -7.55 -4.00 16.64
N ILE A 108 -7.35 -3.26 15.55
CA ILE A 108 -6.83 -1.88 15.62
C ILE A 108 -7.85 -0.89 16.19
N THR A 109 -9.16 -1.08 15.90
CA THR A 109 -10.19 -0.20 16.45
C THR A 109 -10.39 -0.43 17.94
N THR A 110 -10.44 -1.67 18.39
CA THR A 110 -10.56 -2.00 19.82
C THR A 110 -9.32 -1.59 20.61
N ALA A 111 -8.11 -1.91 20.12
CA ALA A 111 -6.87 -1.49 20.76
C ALA A 111 -6.70 0.04 20.73
N GLY A 112 -6.97 0.68 19.58
CA GLY A 112 -6.92 2.14 19.44
C GLY A 112 -7.85 2.84 20.41
N TYR A 113 -9.08 2.33 20.61
CA TYR A 113 -10.04 2.82 21.59
C TYR A 113 -9.52 2.74 23.02
N VAL A 114 -9.00 1.57 23.42
CA VAL A 114 -8.43 1.39 24.77
C VAL A 114 -7.26 2.34 25.00
N PHE A 115 -6.36 2.47 24.04
CA PHE A 115 -5.22 3.39 24.14
C PHE A 115 -5.59 4.88 24.00
N ALA A 116 -6.76 5.23 23.46
CA ALA A 116 -7.22 6.61 23.37
C ALA A 116 -8.02 7.01 24.64
N CYS A 117 -9.07 6.27 24.95
CA CYS A 117 -10.13 6.67 25.86
C CYS A 117 -9.97 6.14 27.30
N HIS A 118 -9.24 5.01 27.50
CA HIS A 118 -9.11 4.42 28.82
C HIS A 118 -7.77 4.76 29.47
N GLU A 119 -7.79 5.01 30.79
CA GLU A 119 -6.59 5.21 31.60
C GLU A 119 -6.32 3.95 32.44
N PHE A 120 -5.10 3.39 32.31
CA PHE A 120 -4.65 2.23 33.06
C PHE A 120 -3.13 2.29 33.33
N ARG A 121 -2.69 1.56 34.37
CA ARG A 121 -1.28 1.53 34.75
C ARG A 121 -0.43 0.91 33.64
N GLY A 122 0.64 1.60 33.23
CA GLY A 122 1.54 1.15 32.17
C GLY A 122 1.07 1.41 30.72
N LYS A 123 -0.05 2.14 30.50
CA LYS A 123 -0.57 2.50 29.18
C LYS A 123 0.50 3.00 28.22
N GLN A 124 1.31 3.97 28.68
CA GLN A 124 2.33 4.60 27.84
C GLN A 124 3.47 3.62 27.50
N THR A 125 3.91 2.81 28.45
CA THR A 125 4.94 1.79 28.23
C THR A 125 4.46 0.70 27.28
N LEU A 126 3.24 0.20 27.46
CA LEU A 126 2.65 -0.79 26.55
C LEU A 126 2.48 -0.22 25.14
N PHE A 127 2.00 1.02 25.02
CA PHE A 127 1.88 1.67 23.73
C PHE A 127 3.24 1.84 23.04
N LEU A 128 4.28 2.24 23.80
CA LEU A 128 5.64 2.36 23.27
C LEU A 128 6.19 0.99 22.83
N LEU A 129 6.01 -0.06 23.60
CA LEU A 129 6.39 -1.44 23.22
C LEU A 129 5.66 -1.88 21.95
N PHE A 130 4.39 -1.51 21.80
CA PHE A 130 3.63 -1.77 20.59
C PHE A 130 4.25 -1.06 19.36
N LEU A 131 4.70 0.18 19.54
CA LEU A 131 5.36 0.95 18.47
C LEU A 131 6.74 0.40 18.10
N VAL A 132 7.43 -0.33 19.00
CA VAL A 132 8.71 -1.00 18.68
C VAL A 132 8.54 -1.98 17.52
N GLN A 133 7.36 -2.58 17.36
CA GLN A 133 7.06 -3.44 16.21
C GLN A 133 7.28 -2.72 14.86
N LEU A 134 7.04 -1.41 14.77
CA LEU A 134 7.26 -0.63 13.54
C LEU A 134 8.73 -0.50 13.16
N MET A 135 9.63 -0.70 14.13
CA MET A 135 11.08 -0.63 13.90
C MET A 135 11.65 -1.97 13.43
N ILE A 136 10.91 -3.05 13.60
CA ILE A 136 11.34 -4.40 13.21
C ILE A 136 10.91 -4.65 11.77
N MET A 137 11.88 -4.90 10.90
CA MET A 137 11.58 -5.25 9.50
C MET A 137 10.82 -6.59 9.43
N PRO A 138 9.70 -6.67 8.70
CA PRO A 138 8.89 -7.89 8.60
C PRO A 138 9.69 -9.12 8.14
N VAL A 139 10.66 -8.92 7.24
CA VAL A 139 11.51 -10.00 6.70
C VAL A 139 12.30 -10.73 7.79
N VAL A 140 12.77 -10.02 8.83
CA VAL A 140 13.52 -10.63 9.95
C VAL A 140 12.63 -11.58 10.76
N MET A 141 11.33 -11.29 10.82
CA MET A 141 10.35 -12.09 11.58
C MET A 141 9.80 -13.28 10.77
N MET A 142 10.07 -13.38 9.47
CA MET A 142 9.51 -14.45 8.63
C MET A 142 9.89 -15.84 9.12
N VAL A 143 11.18 -16.11 9.35
CA VAL A 143 11.63 -17.43 9.79
C VAL A 143 11.13 -17.78 11.18
N PRO A 144 11.26 -16.93 12.23
CA PRO A 144 10.66 -17.20 13.55
C PRO A 144 9.15 -17.45 13.50
N ASN A 145 8.41 -16.63 12.73
CA ASN A 145 6.97 -16.81 12.58
C ASN A 145 6.63 -18.15 11.89
N MET A 146 7.35 -18.50 10.82
CA MET A 146 7.18 -19.78 10.13
C MET A 146 7.39 -20.97 11.08
N LEU A 147 8.48 -20.95 11.86
CA LEU A 147 8.75 -22.01 12.84
C LEU A 147 7.64 -22.10 13.90
N THR A 148 7.18 -20.97 14.41
CA THR A 148 6.07 -20.91 15.38
C THR A 148 4.79 -21.48 14.78
N LEU A 149 4.42 -21.06 13.56
CA LEU A 149 3.21 -21.54 12.89
C LEU A 149 3.30 -23.03 12.51
N LYS A 150 4.51 -23.52 12.24
CA LYS A 150 4.76 -24.94 12.07
C LYS A 150 4.40 -25.75 13.32
N THR A 151 4.74 -25.26 14.52
CA THR A 151 4.38 -25.95 15.79
C THR A 151 2.87 -25.99 16.02
N PHE A 152 2.14 -25.02 15.50
CA PHE A 152 0.67 -24.97 15.53
C PHE A 152 -0.01 -25.77 14.40
N GLY A 153 0.75 -26.39 13.49
CA GLY A 153 0.21 -27.13 12.35
C GLY A 153 -0.44 -26.22 11.27
N LEU A 154 -0.09 -24.94 11.26
CA LEU A 154 -0.68 -23.93 10.35
C LEU A 154 0.15 -23.67 9.08
N LEU A 155 1.23 -24.47 8.85
CA LEU A 155 1.92 -24.42 7.55
C LEU A 155 0.97 -24.82 6.43
N ASN A 156 1.19 -24.24 5.27
CA ASN A 156 0.41 -24.51 4.07
C ASN A 156 -1.10 -24.26 4.24
N THR A 157 -1.45 -23.23 5.02
CA THR A 157 -2.83 -22.76 5.21
C THR A 157 -2.93 -21.25 5.06
N LEU A 158 -4.03 -20.76 4.48
CA LEU A 158 -4.29 -19.31 4.36
C LEU A 158 -4.37 -18.65 5.74
N THR A 159 -4.97 -19.31 6.72
CA THR A 159 -5.05 -18.82 8.11
C THR A 159 -3.64 -18.61 8.69
N GLY A 160 -2.70 -19.54 8.43
CA GLY A 160 -1.32 -19.40 8.87
C GLY A 160 -0.62 -18.20 8.23
N VAL A 161 -0.89 -17.94 6.96
CA VAL A 161 -0.35 -16.74 6.28
C VAL A 161 -0.93 -15.45 6.87
N MET A 162 -2.21 -15.44 7.23
CA MET A 162 -2.91 -14.26 7.76
C MET A 162 -2.52 -13.94 9.22
N MET A 163 -2.28 -14.95 10.04
CA MET A 163 -2.18 -14.85 11.50
C MET A 163 -1.16 -13.81 12.00
N PRO A 164 0.07 -13.71 11.48
CA PRO A 164 1.03 -12.70 11.91
C PRO A 164 0.57 -11.26 11.66
N TYR A 165 -0.34 -11.09 10.72
CA TYR A 165 -0.85 -9.77 10.31
C TYR A 165 -2.16 -9.37 11.02
N PHE A 166 -2.75 -10.20 11.87
CA PHE A 166 -4.02 -9.89 12.56
C PHE A 166 -3.97 -8.65 13.44
N THR A 167 -2.77 -8.18 13.76
CA THR A 167 -2.54 -6.95 14.51
C THR A 167 -1.53 -6.07 13.80
N SER A 168 -1.83 -4.78 13.69
CA SER A 168 -0.97 -3.78 13.05
C SER A 168 -0.66 -2.64 14.01
N ALA A 169 0.61 -2.47 14.36
CA ALA A 169 1.04 -1.36 15.21
C ALA A 169 0.77 0.00 14.55
N PHE A 170 0.95 0.10 13.22
CA PHE A 170 0.59 1.29 12.46
C PHE A 170 -0.91 1.59 12.54
N GLY A 171 -1.75 0.55 12.39
CA GLY A 171 -3.20 0.69 12.48
C GLY A 171 -3.66 1.13 13.86
N VAL A 172 -3.12 0.53 14.93
CA VAL A 172 -3.43 0.93 16.32
C VAL A 172 -3.01 2.37 16.59
N PHE A 173 -1.81 2.77 16.13
CA PHE A 173 -1.35 4.15 16.25
C PHE A 173 -2.29 5.11 15.52
N LEU A 174 -2.65 4.81 14.28
CA LEU A 174 -3.51 5.66 13.46
C LEU A 174 -4.90 5.81 14.08
N MET A 175 -5.52 4.70 14.51
CA MET A 175 -6.84 4.73 15.14
C MET A 175 -6.82 5.44 16.50
N ARG A 176 -5.77 5.24 17.30
CA ARG A 176 -5.59 6.01 18.54
C ARG A 176 -5.53 7.51 18.27
N GLN A 177 -4.78 7.97 17.27
CA GLN A 177 -4.70 9.39 16.94
C GLN A 177 -6.05 9.94 16.44
N ALA A 178 -6.76 9.14 15.65
CA ALA A 178 -8.09 9.50 15.17
C ALA A 178 -9.10 9.67 16.33
N PHE A 179 -9.10 8.75 17.28
CA PHE A 179 -10.01 8.83 18.44
C PHE A 179 -9.63 9.96 19.39
N LEU A 180 -8.34 10.24 19.60
CA LEU A 180 -7.89 11.38 20.40
C LEU A 180 -8.27 12.76 19.80
N ALA A 181 -8.50 12.82 18.49
CA ALA A 181 -8.95 14.04 17.83
C ALA A 181 -10.45 14.32 18.01
N ILE A 182 -11.22 13.35 18.49
CA ILE A 182 -12.66 13.49 18.78
C ILE A 182 -12.82 14.10 20.17
N PRO A 183 -13.69 15.12 20.35
CA PRO A 183 -13.99 15.70 21.66
C PRO A 183 -14.53 14.63 22.63
N LYS A 184 -13.99 14.60 23.86
CA LYS A 184 -14.39 13.61 24.90
C LYS A 184 -15.85 13.74 25.31
N GLU A 185 -16.41 14.92 25.18
CA GLU A 185 -17.81 15.25 25.50
C GLU A 185 -18.79 14.38 24.71
N LEU A 186 -18.42 13.95 23.50
CA LEU A 186 -19.25 13.06 22.68
C LEU A 186 -19.27 11.62 23.22
N GLU A 187 -18.15 11.14 23.74
CA GLU A 187 -18.07 9.84 24.40
C GLU A 187 -18.87 9.86 25.71
N GLU A 188 -18.67 10.91 26.53
CA GLU A 188 -19.36 11.10 27.80
C GLU A 188 -20.89 11.22 27.62
N ALA A 189 -21.33 11.99 26.62
CA ALA A 189 -22.75 12.13 26.29
C ALA A 189 -23.38 10.77 25.91
N ALA A 190 -22.69 9.98 25.06
CA ALA A 190 -23.17 8.66 24.67
C ALA A 190 -23.25 7.70 25.87
N LEU A 191 -22.30 7.76 26.81
CA LEU A 191 -22.34 6.98 28.04
C LEU A 191 -23.47 7.40 28.96
N MET A 192 -23.75 8.71 29.05
CA MET A 192 -24.89 9.26 29.84
C MET A 192 -26.24 8.83 29.26
N GLU A 193 -26.32 8.64 27.92
CA GLU A 193 -27.51 8.08 27.26
C GLU A 193 -27.64 6.55 27.41
N GLY A 194 -26.74 5.91 28.18
CA GLY A 194 -26.79 4.48 28.48
C GLY A 194 -26.15 3.58 27.42
N CYS A 195 -25.38 4.13 26.48
CA CYS A 195 -24.63 3.33 25.54
C CYS A 195 -23.55 2.50 26.23
N ARG A 196 -23.42 1.23 25.83
CA ARG A 196 -22.30 0.39 26.26
C ARG A 196 -21.03 0.78 25.50
N TRP A 197 -19.84 0.50 26.07
CA TRP A 197 -18.55 0.85 25.45
C TRP A 197 -18.41 0.45 23.97
N TRP A 198 -18.92 -0.74 23.59
CA TRP A 198 -18.87 -1.21 22.21
C TRP A 198 -19.82 -0.44 21.29
N GLN A 199 -20.95 0.08 21.82
CA GLN A 199 -21.86 0.95 21.07
C GLN A 199 -21.23 2.33 20.84
N VAL A 200 -20.55 2.87 21.84
CA VAL A 200 -19.76 4.10 21.70
C VAL A 200 -18.69 3.93 20.61
N LEU A 201 -17.93 2.82 20.68
CA LEU A 201 -16.89 2.54 19.68
C LEU A 201 -17.45 2.43 18.26
N PHE A 202 -18.42 1.55 18.04
CA PHE A 202 -18.88 1.23 16.67
C PHE A 202 -19.94 2.19 16.12
N ARG A 203 -20.70 2.88 16.96
CA ARG A 203 -21.77 3.80 16.51
C ARG A 203 -21.38 5.27 16.56
N VAL A 204 -20.40 5.65 17.36
CA VAL A 204 -19.98 7.05 17.53
C VAL A 204 -18.57 7.26 16.99
N LEU A 205 -17.57 6.64 17.63
CA LEU A 205 -16.16 6.93 17.34
C LEU A 205 -15.71 6.43 15.97
N LEU A 206 -16.05 5.19 15.61
CA LEU A 206 -15.62 4.59 14.35
C LEU A 206 -16.19 5.31 13.11
N PRO A 207 -17.49 5.67 13.05
CA PRO A 207 -18.02 6.46 11.94
C PRO A 207 -17.37 7.84 11.82
N MET A 208 -17.07 8.52 12.94
CA MET A 208 -16.38 9.80 12.94
C MET A 208 -14.93 9.69 12.48
N SER A 209 -14.30 8.53 12.67
CA SER A 209 -12.93 8.23 12.27
C SER A 209 -12.84 7.57 10.88
N TRP A 210 -13.92 7.55 10.10
CA TRP A 210 -13.98 6.89 8.80
C TRP A 210 -12.85 7.28 7.84
N PRO A 211 -12.40 8.55 7.75
CA PRO A 211 -11.24 8.91 6.92
C PRO A 211 -9.96 8.16 7.30
N SER A 212 -9.72 7.96 8.60
CA SER A 212 -8.56 7.20 9.10
C SER A 212 -8.70 5.70 8.82
N VAL A 213 -9.92 5.17 8.91
CA VAL A 213 -10.20 3.78 8.51
C VAL A 213 -9.91 3.56 7.03
N LEU A 214 -10.34 4.47 6.15
CA LEU A 214 -10.07 4.41 4.72
C LEU A 214 -8.57 4.52 4.41
N ALA A 215 -7.85 5.41 5.11
CA ALA A 215 -6.41 5.53 4.98
C ALA A 215 -5.70 4.22 5.35
N PHE A 216 -6.09 3.60 6.48
CA PHE A 216 -5.57 2.30 6.89
C PHE A 216 -5.94 1.19 5.91
N ALA A 217 -7.20 1.14 5.45
CA ALA A 217 -7.67 0.17 4.48
C ALA A 217 -6.82 0.18 3.20
N THR A 218 -6.52 1.38 2.70
CA THR A 218 -5.66 1.56 1.53
C THR A 218 -4.29 0.93 1.72
N VAL A 219 -3.64 1.26 2.83
CA VAL A 219 -2.29 0.75 3.13
C VAL A 219 -2.33 -0.77 3.32
N SER A 220 -3.26 -1.28 4.13
CA SER A 220 -3.37 -2.70 4.45
C SER A 220 -3.71 -3.55 3.22
N ILE A 221 -4.74 -3.16 2.46
CA ILE A 221 -5.17 -3.89 1.26
C ILE A 221 -4.06 -3.90 0.21
N THR A 222 -3.43 -2.74 -0.06
CA THR A 222 -2.34 -2.66 -1.03
C THR A 222 -1.14 -3.50 -0.59
N TYR A 223 -0.79 -3.47 0.69
CA TYR A 223 0.31 -4.25 1.24
C TYR A 223 0.07 -5.75 1.05
N HIS A 224 -1.05 -6.28 1.52
CA HIS A 224 -1.33 -7.72 1.46
C HIS A 224 -1.61 -8.22 0.03
N TRP A 225 -2.18 -7.38 -0.84
CA TRP A 225 -2.36 -7.72 -2.25
C TRP A 225 -1.03 -7.94 -2.98
N ASN A 226 -0.02 -7.14 -2.66
CA ASN A 226 1.31 -7.21 -3.29
C ASN A 226 2.30 -8.11 -2.53
N GLU A 227 1.90 -8.69 -1.38
CA GLU A 227 2.78 -9.54 -0.59
C GLU A 227 3.15 -10.82 -1.35
N TYR A 228 4.45 -11.07 -1.44
CA TYR A 228 5.00 -12.21 -2.20
C TYR A 228 5.82 -13.15 -1.32
N LEU A 229 6.81 -12.60 -0.60
CA LEU A 229 7.81 -13.42 0.09
C LEU A 229 7.22 -14.30 1.19
N TRP A 230 6.34 -13.73 2.00
CA TRP A 230 5.73 -14.47 3.11
C TRP A 230 4.80 -15.59 2.63
N PRO A 231 3.85 -15.35 1.72
CA PRO A 231 3.06 -16.44 1.13
C PRO A 231 3.91 -17.50 0.43
N LEU A 232 4.97 -17.12 -0.30
CA LEU A 232 5.88 -18.04 -0.95
C LEU A 232 6.54 -19.01 0.05
N MET A 233 6.92 -18.53 1.24
CA MET A 233 7.53 -19.36 2.29
C MET A 233 6.52 -20.27 2.98
N MET A 234 5.27 -19.85 3.08
CA MET A 234 4.24 -20.53 3.87
C MET A 234 3.38 -21.51 3.08
N LEU A 235 3.17 -21.26 1.77
CA LEU A 235 2.25 -22.01 0.91
C LEU A 235 3.02 -22.82 -0.13
N ASN A 236 3.09 -24.11 0.09
CA ASN A 236 3.78 -25.04 -0.83
C ASN A 236 2.82 -25.69 -1.85
N ASP A 237 1.52 -25.70 -1.54
CA ASP A 237 0.48 -26.30 -2.37
C ASP A 237 0.02 -25.31 -3.43
N PRO A 238 0.11 -25.63 -4.74
CA PRO A 238 -0.31 -24.74 -5.83
C PRO A 238 -1.74 -24.23 -5.68
N ASP A 239 -2.66 -25.08 -5.19
CA ASP A 239 -4.09 -24.71 -5.03
C ASP A 239 -4.33 -23.67 -3.94
N LYS A 240 -3.35 -23.48 -3.04
CA LYS A 240 -3.44 -22.50 -1.94
C LYS A 240 -2.62 -21.25 -2.16
N GLN A 241 -1.83 -21.20 -3.24
CA GLN A 241 -1.01 -20.03 -3.54
C GLN A 241 -1.86 -18.78 -3.76
N VAL A 242 -1.25 -17.64 -3.47
CA VAL A 242 -1.81 -16.32 -3.76
C VAL A 242 -1.35 -15.84 -5.14
N LEU A 243 -2.05 -14.84 -5.65
CA LEU A 243 -1.89 -14.32 -7.00
C LEU A 243 -0.45 -13.89 -7.35
N THR A 244 0.25 -13.26 -6.41
CA THR A 244 1.65 -12.82 -6.59
C THR A 244 2.62 -14.01 -6.75
N VAL A 245 2.43 -15.07 -5.97
CA VAL A 245 3.23 -16.31 -6.07
C VAL A 245 2.91 -17.04 -7.36
N GLY A 246 1.63 -17.19 -7.69
CA GLY A 246 1.18 -17.82 -8.93
C GLY A 246 1.68 -17.09 -10.18
N LEU A 247 1.66 -15.73 -10.16
CA LEU A 247 2.18 -14.92 -11.26
C LEU A 247 3.68 -15.16 -11.50
N VAL A 248 4.50 -15.21 -10.45
CA VAL A 248 5.94 -15.44 -10.58
C VAL A 248 6.20 -16.85 -11.11
N SER A 249 5.51 -17.87 -10.60
CA SER A 249 5.61 -19.24 -11.10
C SER A 249 5.23 -19.35 -12.58
N PHE A 250 4.14 -18.69 -12.97
CA PHE A 250 3.69 -18.58 -14.36
C PHE A 250 4.74 -17.86 -15.23
N ALA A 251 5.26 -16.71 -14.77
CA ALA A 251 6.25 -15.93 -15.52
C ALA A 251 7.54 -16.72 -15.76
N MET A 252 8.04 -17.44 -14.74
CA MET A 252 9.22 -18.30 -14.90
C MET A 252 9.00 -19.42 -15.94
N GLY A 253 7.81 -20.00 -15.99
CA GLY A 253 7.45 -20.99 -16.99
C GLY A 253 7.39 -20.41 -18.41
N ALA A 254 6.78 -19.26 -18.57
CA ALA A 254 6.65 -18.55 -19.85
C ALA A 254 7.98 -17.94 -20.34
N GLU A 255 8.84 -17.45 -19.42
CA GLU A 255 10.15 -16.89 -19.73
C GLU A 255 11.08 -17.94 -20.35
N SER A 256 11.06 -19.18 -19.86
CA SER A 256 11.82 -20.28 -20.43
C SER A 256 11.47 -20.58 -21.90
N GLY A 257 10.28 -20.17 -22.34
CA GLY A 257 9.82 -20.25 -23.73
C GLY A 257 9.90 -18.93 -24.51
N GLY A 258 10.44 -17.85 -23.94
CA GLY A 258 10.52 -16.55 -24.62
C GLY A 258 9.16 -15.87 -24.86
N GLN A 259 8.14 -16.19 -24.07
CA GLN A 259 6.74 -15.74 -24.28
C GLN A 259 6.42 -14.41 -23.57
N TRP A 260 7.12 -13.35 -23.93
CA TRP A 260 6.95 -12.01 -23.28
C TRP A 260 5.53 -11.45 -23.39
N GLY A 261 4.83 -11.70 -24.50
CA GLY A 261 3.43 -11.30 -24.66
C GLY A 261 2.50 -11.96 -23.65
N THR A 262 2.69 -13.27 -23.42
CA THR A 262 1.91 -14.04 -22.45
C THR A 262 2.19 -13.62 -21.00
N ILE A 263 3.47 -13.34 -20.67
CA ILE A 263 3.86 -12.76 -19.37
C ILE A 263 3.20 -11.39 -19.17
N GLY A 264 3.23 -10.53 -20.19
CA GLY A 264 2.56 -9.22 -20.16
C GLY A 264 1.06 -9.34 -19.93
N ALA A 265 0.40 -10.28 -20.63
CA ALA A 265 -1.03 -10.53 -20.46
C ALA A 265 -1.37 -11.01 -19.05
N GLY A 266 -0.63 -11.97 -18.50
CA GLY A 266 -0.82 -12.46 -17.12
C GLY A 266 -0.61 -11.35 -16.08
N THR A 267 0.44 -10.54 -16.26
CA THR A 267 0.71 -9.39 -15.38
C THR A 267 -0.42 -8.36 -15.43
N LEU A 268 -0.95 -8.05 -16.61
CA LEU A 268 -2.11 -7.15 -16.76
C LEU A 268 -3.34 -7.70 -16.05
N MET A 269 -3.62 -9.00 -16.16
CA MET A 269 -4.72 -9.63 -15.42
C MET A 269 -4.57 -9.40 -13.93
N VAL A 270 -3.39 -9.62 -13.35
CA VAL A 270 -3.11 -9.45 -11.91
C VAL A 270 -3.24 -7.98 -11.45
N CYS A 271 -2.77 -7.05 -12.28
CA CYS A 271 -2.79 -5.61 -11.94
C CYS A 271 -4.19 -4.99 -12.11
N LEU A 272 -5.00 -5.51 -13.02
CA LEU A 272 -6.28 -4.92 -13.44
C LEU A 272 -7.26 -4.69 -12.28
N PRO A 273 -7.52 -5.62 -11.36
CA PRO A 273 -8.45 -5.38 -10.24
C PRO A 273 -7.99 -4.24 -9.34
N LEU A 274 -6.68 -4.15 -9.05
CA LEU A 274 -6.13 -3.09 -8.21
C LEU A 274 -6.19 -1.74 -8.92
N MET A 275 -5.90 -1.70 -10.22
CA MET A 275 -6.04 -0.50 -11.03
C MET A 275 -7.48 0.00 -11.10
N LEU A 276 -8.44 -0.91 -11.29
CA LEU A 276 -9.86 -0.57 -11.26
C LEU A 276 -10.29 -0.05 -9.89
N ALA A 277 -9.89 -0.70 -8.81
CA ALA A 277 -10.15 -0.24 -7.46
C ALA A 277 -9.57 1.17 -7.24
N PHE A 278 -8.34 1.43 -7.68
CA PHE A 278 -7.73 2.76 -7.58
C PHE A 278 -8.50 3.81 -8.36
N ILE A 279 -8.89 3.54 -9.61
CA ILE A 279 -9.67 4.48 -10.45
C ILE A 279 -11.01 4.81 -9.80
N LEU A 280 -11.69 3.82 -9.22
CA LEU A 280 -12.99 4.00 -8.57
C LEU A 280 -12.87 4.82 -7.27
N PHE A 281 -11.82 4.59 -6.50
CA PHE A 281 -11.66 5.17 -5.16
C PHE A 281 -10.68 6.34 -5.09
N GLN A 282 -10.01 6.74 -6.18
CA GLN A 282 -8.99 7.79 -6.20
C GLN A 282 -9.43 9.12 -5.57
N ASN A 283 -10.68 9.52 -5.77
CA ASN A 283 -11.22 10.76 -5.19
C ASN A 283 -11.35 10.69 -3.65
N GLN A 284 -11.60 9.53 -3.10
CA GLN A 284 -11.66 9.31 -1.66
C GLN A 284 -10.26 9.30 -1.05
N PHE A 285 -9.28 8.72 -1.77
CA PHE A 285 -7.87 8.76 -1.40
C PHE A 285 -7.35 10.20 -1.32
N LEU A 286 -7.55 10.98 -2.37
CA LEU A 286 -7.09 12.37 -2.42
C LEU A 286 -7.71 13.23 -1.31
N ARG A 287 -8.97 12.99 -0.96
CA ARG A 287 -9.64 13.71 0.15
C ARG A 287 -9.09 13.32 1.52
N SER A 288 -8.78 12.05 1.76
CA SER A 288 -8.25 11.59 3.06
C SER A 288 -6.84 12.14 3.35
N PHE A 289 -6.01 12.33 2.33
CA PHE A 289 -4.68 12.93 2.47
C PHE A 289 -4.68 14.46 2.44
N GLY A 290 -5.68 15.09 1.79
CA GLY A 290 -5.78 16.54 1.65
C GLY A 290 -6.17 17.28 2.93
N PHE A 291 -6.83 16.62 3.88
CA PHE A 291 -7.26 17.24 5.15
C PHE A 291 -6.12 17.42 6.18
N SER A 292 -4.96 16.82 5.99
CA SER A 292 -3.83 16.96 6.92
C SER A 292 -2.88 18.13 6.61
N GLY A 293 -3.13 18.92 5.57
CA GLY A 293 -2.16 19.90 5.04
C GLY A 293 -2.56 21.36 5.03
N ILE A 294 -3.78 21.75 5.46
CA ILE A 294 -4.19 23.15 5.44
C ILE A 294 -4.80 23.53 6.79
N LYS A 295 -3.97 24.09 7.64
CA LYS A 295 -4.32 25.09 8.65
C LYS A 295 -3.49 26.33 8.38
#